data_f05d0fb426eab56cd1cf325e47693e27
#
_entry.id   f05d0fb426eab56cd1cf325e47693e27
#
_cell.length_a   1.000
_cell.length_b   1.000
_cell.length_c   1.000
_cell.angle_alpha   90.00
_cell.angle_beta   90.00
_cell.angle_gamma   90.00
#
_symmetry.space_group_name_H-M   'P 1'
#
loop_
_entity.id
_entity.type
_entity.pdbx_description
1 polymer ?
#
loop_
_entity_poly.entity_id
_entity_poly.type
_entity_poly.pdbx_seq_one_letter_code
_entity_poly.pdbx_strand_id
1 'polypeptide(L)'
;MSKVREWDGRSYDRISGPQLELGREVLRRLELRGDETVLDAGCGSGRVTEALLERLPRGSVIALDASPSMTAAATERFANSPLSERVEVRVGDLLELALEEPVDAVFSTATFHWIADHPRLFARLHGALRPGGRLVAQCGGEGNIDFLRGRAAEVLARPRYAAAFSGWSPPWNYAGPEITHERLLAAGFSSAECWLTPAPQQPEHPREFLSTIVLGPHVDHLPEDLRGPFIDDVLTELGEPVVVDYVRLNIDATA
;
A
#
# COMPACT_ATOMS: atom_id res chain seq x y z
N MET A 1 6.68 -3.31 -18.71
CA MET A 1 6.24 -2.42 -17.60
C MET A 1 4.85 -2.87 -17.19
N SER A 2 4.66 -3.31 -15.96
CA SER A 2 3.33 -3.57 -15.40
C SER A 2 2.57 -2.24 -15.40
N LYS A 3 1.35 -2.23 -15.93
CA LYS A 3 0.52 -1.02 -15.94
C LYS A 3 0.16 -0.70 -14.50
N VAL A 4 0.61 0.45 -13.98
CA VAL A 4 0.23 0.95 -12.66
C VAL A 4 -1.30 1.07 -12.62
N ARG A 5 -1.92 0.55 -11.55
CA ARG A 5 -3.36 0.69 -11.36
C ARG A 5 -3.69 2.15 -11.06
N GLU A 6 -4.61 2.72 -11.82
CA GLU A 6 -5.21 4.01 -11.49
C GLU A 6 -6.28 3.81 -10.40
N TRP A 7 -6.20 4.62 -9.39
CA TRP A 7 -7.13 4.65 -8.27
C TRP A 7 -8.06 5.85 -8.36
N ASP A 8 -9.30 5.72 -7.94
CA ASP A 8 -10.14 6.89 -7.68
C ASP A 8 -9.82 7.42 -6.27
N GLY A 9 -8.95 8.42 -6.18
CA GLY A 9 -8.48 8.99 -4.91
C GLY A 9 -9.62 9.50 -4.01
N ARG A 10 -10.70 10.04 -4.57
CA ARG A 10 -11.85 10.54 -3.79
C ARG A 10 -12.69 9.41 -3.22
N SER A 11 -12.98 8.38 -4.00
CA SER A 11 -13.68 7.20 -3.52
C SER A 11 -12.86 6.44 -2.50
N TYR A 12 -11.54 6.32 -2.73
CA TYR A 12 -10.60 5.72 -1.78
C TYR A 12 -10.62 6.45 -0.42
N ASP A 13 -10.54 7.77 -0.40
CA ASP A 13 -10.53 8.57 0.84
C ASP A 13 -11.79 8.33 1.70
N ARG A 14 -12.95 8.16 1.08
CA ARG A 14 -14.21 7.96 1.80
C ARG A 14 -14.25 6.64 2.58
N ILE A 15 -13.64 5.57 2.05
CA ILE A 15 -13.76 4.20 2.59
C ILE A 15 -12.48 3.65 3.21
N SER A 16 -11.36 4.37 3.10
CA SER A 16 -10.04 3.92 3.58
C SER A 16 -9.79 4.24 5.07
N GLY A 17 -10.84 4.39 5.88
CA GLY A 17 -10.72 4.57 7.33
C GLY A 17 -9.84 3.52 8.01
N PRO A 18 -10.07 2.21 7.78
CA PRO A 18 -9.23 1.14 8.34
C PRO A 18 -7.75 1.25 7.92
N GLN A 19 -7.46 1.64 6.68
CA GLN A 19 -6.09 1.82 6.21
C GLN A 19 -5.38 2.99 6.89
N LEU A 20 -6.11 4.06 7.22
CA LEU A 20 -5.56 5.19 7.97
C LEU A 20 -5.15 4.78 9.39
N GLU A 21 -5.98 4.00 10.09
CA GLU A 21 -5.65 3.53 11.45
C GLU A 21 -4.44 2.59 11.43
N LEU A 22 -4.40 1.64 10.49
CA LEU A 22 -3.21 0.79 10.29
C LEU A 22 -1.97 1.65 9.98
N GLY A 23 -2.09 2.67 9.13
CA GLY A 23 -1.00 3.58 8.83
C GLY A 23 -0.49 4.35 10.05
N ARG A 24 -1.39 4.80 10.92
CA ARG A 24 -1.03 5.46 12.18
C ARG A 24 -0.32 4.51 13.17
N GLU A 25 -0.67 3.22 13.19
CA GLU A 25 0.04 2.21 13.98
C GLU A 25 1.46 2.02 13.48
N VAL A 26 1.65 1.94 12.17
CA VAL A 26 2.99 1.87 11.55
C VAL A 26 3.80 3.12 11.87
N LEU A 27 3.18 4.29 11.77
CA LEU A 27 3.84 5.56 12.06
C LEU A 27 4.35 5.64 13.51
N ARG A 28 3.69 5.01 14.49
CA ARG A 28 4.17 4.97 15.88
C ARG A 28 5.51 4.23 16.04
N ARG A 29 5.84 3.29 15.14
CA ARG A 29 7.13 2.57 15.15
C ARG A 29 8.29 3.42 14.63
N LEU A 30 7.98 4.43 13.78
CA LEU A 30 9.00 5.33 13.26
C LEU A 30 9.36 6.37 14.33
N GLU A 31 10.55 6.22 14.93
CA GLU A 31 11.09 7.16 15.89
C GLU A 31 11.60 8.42 15.16
N LEU A 32 11.02 9.58 15.48
CA LEU A 32 11.33 10.86 14.86
C LEU A 32 11.66 11.90 15.93
N ARG A 33 12.68 12.72 15.67
CA ARG A 33 13.07 13.90 16.48
C ARG A 33 12.31 15.15 16.07
N GLY A 34 11.70 15.12 14.88
CA GLY A 34 10.84 16.17 14.37
C GLY A 34 11.51 17.13 13.37
N ASP A 35 12.75 16.85 12.94
CA ASP A 35 13.52 17.64 11.98
C ASP A 35 14.02 16.82 10.78
N GLU A 36 13.55 15.58 10.66
CA GLU A 36 13.93 14.68 9.59
C GLU A 36 13.30 15.05 8.24
N THR A 37 13.98 14.67 7.16
CA THR A 37 13.37 14.52 5.84
C THR A 37 12.96 13.06 5.65
N VAL A 38 11.67 12.81 5.42
CA VAL A 38 11.11 11.46 5.29
C VAL A 38 10.53 11.26 3.89
N LEU A 39 10.86 10.13 3.26
CA LEU A 39 10.16 9.66 2.07
C LEU A 39 8.91 8.87 2.49
N ASP A 40 7.72 9.33 2.12
CA ASP A 40 6.48 8.55 2.16
C ASP A 40 6.33 7.80 0.83
N ALA A 41 6.72 6.53 0.85
CA ALA A 41 6.81 5.66 -0.32
C ALA A 41 5.47 4.96 -0.61
N GLY A 42 4.70 5.51 -1.55
CA GLY A 42 3.32 5.13 -1.84
C GLY A 42 2.34 5.93 -0.97
N CYS A 43 2.42 7.24 -1.04
CA CYS A 43 1.68 8.18 -0.19
C CYS A 43 0.16 8.16 -0.42
N GLY A 44 -0.30 7.61 -1.55
CA GLY A 44 -1.70 7.65 -1.94
C GLY A 44 -2.25 9.07 -1.97
N SER A 45 -3.42 9.28 -1.39
CA SER A 45 -4.08 10.59 -1.29
C SER A 45 -3.52 11.51 -0.18
N GLY A 46 -2.43 11.11 0.51
CA GLY A 46 -1.74 11.92 1.50
C GLY A 46 -2.33 11.92 2.91
N ARG A 47 -3.29 11.04 3.24
CA ARG A 47 -3.91 10.99 4.58
C ARG A 47 -2.94 10.61 5.69
N VAL A 48 -2.06 9.63 5.44
CA VAL A 48 -1.04 9.23 6.41
C VAL A 48 0.14 10.19 6.36
N THR A 49 0.46 10.76 5.18
CA THR A 49 1.45 11.84 5.01
C THR A 49 1.14 13.04 5.90
N GLU A 50 -0.13 13.43 6.04
CA GLU A 50 -0.56 14.50 6.93
C GLU A 50 -0.21 14.19 8.39
N ALA A 51 -0.55 12.97 8.87
CA ALA A 51 -0.19 12.52 10.21
C ALA A 51 1.33 12.40 10.44
N LEU A 52 2.09 12.05 9.39
CA LEU A 52 3.55 12.04 9.42
C LEU A 52 4.11 13.47 9.58
N LEU A 53 3.59 14.45 8.83
CA LEU A 53 3.99 15.86 8.93
C LEU A 53 3.69 16.49 10.30
N GLU A 54 2.63 16.05 10.98
CA GLU A 54 2.34 16.50 12.35
C GLU A 54 3.46 16.11 13.34
N ARG A 55 4.18 15.00 13.05
CA ARG A 55 5.32 14.54 13.84
C ARG A 55 6.66 15.17 13.44
N LEU A 56 6.66 15.99 12.40
CA LEU A 56 7.84 16.65 11.83
C LEU A 56 7.71 18.18 11.88
N PRO A 57 7.65 18.82 13.07
CA PRO A 57 7.39 20.26 13.16
C PRO A 57 8.46 21.13 12.47
N ARG A 58 9.67 20.62 12.27
CA ARG A 58 10.78 21.29 11.57
C ARG A 58 11.31 20.48 10.38
N GLY A 59 10.78 19.27 10.18
CA GLY A 59 11.15 18.37 9.08
C GLY A 59 10.23 18.50 7.88
N SER A 60 10.45 17.67 6.89
CA SER A 60 9.73 17.66 5.63
C SER A 60 9.44 16.25 5.14
N VAL A 61 8.50 16.12 4.21
CA VAL A 61 8.12 14.85 3.57
C VAL A 61 8.21 14.97 2.05
N ILE A 62 8.87 14.01 1.43
CA ILE A 62 8.74 13.72 0.00
C ILE A 62 7.66 12.65 -0.12
N ALA A 63 6.48 13.01 -0.63
CA ALA A 63 5.33 12.13 -0.79
C ALA A 63 5.29 11.61 -2.23
N LEU A 64 5.62 10.35 -2.45
CA LEU A 64 5.73 9.76 -3.79
C LEU A 64 4.68 8.65 -3.97
N ASP A 65 3.95 8.71 -5.08
CA ASP A 65 3.05 7.66 -5.52
C ASP A 65 3.10 7.49 -7.05
N ALA A 66 2.87 6.27 -7.51
CA ALA A 66 2.90 5.97 -8.94
C ALA A 66 1.59 6.35 -9.66
N SER A 67 0.48 6.55 -8.93
CA SER A 67 -0.83 6.93 -9.47
C SER A 67 -0.98 8.46 -9.58
N PRO A 68 -1.12 9.03 -10.80
CA PRO A 68 -1.39 10.45 -10.98
C PRO A 68 -2.66 10.93 -10.26
N SER A 69 -3.71 10.13 -10.19
CA SER A 69 -4.94 10.52 -9.50
C SER A 69 -4.77 10.58 -7.97
N MET A 70 -3.96 9.69 -7.39
CA MET A 70 -3.62 9.73 -5.97
C MET A 70 -2.77 10.95 -5.63
N THR A 71 -1.73 11.23 -6.40
CA THR A 71 -0.88 12.41 -6.19
C THR A 71 -1.63 13.71 -6.43
N ALA A 72 -2.60 13.76 -7.37
CA ALA A 72 -3.49 14.90 -7.54
C ALA A 72 -4.35 15.14 -6.29
N ALA A 73 -4.92 14.08 -5.69
CA ALA A 73 -5.68 14.17 -4.45
C ALA A 73 -4.80 14.61 -3.27
N ALA A 74 -3.56 14.11 -3.17
CA ALA A 74 -2.59 14.54 -2.16
C ALA A 74 -2.22 16.03 -2.36
N THR A 75 -1.97 16.47 -3.59
CA THR A 75 -1.70 17.88 -3.91
C THR A 75 -2.86 18.78 -3.51
N GLU A 76 -4.11 18.39 -3.84
CA GLU A 76 -5.31 19.13 -3.44
C GLU A 76 -5.44 19.23 -1.90
N ARG A 77 -5.14 18.14 -1.18
CA ARG A 77 -5.14 18.09 0.30
C ARG A 77 -4.19 19.12 0.91
N PHE A 78 -2.99 19.26 0.36
CA PHE A 78 -1.98 20.15 0.92
C PHE A 78 -2.02 21.58 0.37
N ALA A 79 -2.72 21.86 -0.73
CA ALA A 79 -2.70 23.16 -1.42
C ALA A 79 -3.04 24.36 -0.52
N ASN A 80 -3.95 24.19 0.45
CA ASN A 80 -4.36 25.22 1.40
C ASN A 80 -4.02 24.85 2.86
N SER A 81 -3.14 23.88 3.06
CA SER A 81 -2.73 23.43 4.39
C SER A 81 -1.55 24.27 4.89
N PRO A 82 -1.45 24.55 6.20
CA PRO A 82 -0.24 25.12 6.80
C PRO A 82 0.99 24.17 6.67
N LEU A 83 0.77 22.93 6.23
CA LEU A 83 1.82 21.94 6.00
C LEU A 83 2.41 21.99 4.57
N SER A 84 1.83 22.81 3.67
CA SER A 84 2.19 22.85 2.23
C SER A 84 3.67 23.10 1.96
N GLU A 85 4.33 23.95 2.76
CA GLU A 85 5.75 24.27 2.59
C GLU A 85 6.70 23.13 3.03
N ARG A 86 6.17 22.10 3.73
CA ARG A 86 6.94 20.98 4.25
C ARG A 86 6.66 19.65 3.57
N VAL A 87 5.87 19.65 2.51
CA VAL A 87 5.56 18.46 1.71
C VAL A 87 5.80 18.71 0.25
N GLU A 88 6.51 17.79 -0.38
CA GLU A 88 6.67 17.75 -1.82
C GLU A 88 5.98 16.50 -2.37
N VAL A 89 4.91 16.68 -3.16
CA VAL A 89 4.18 15.56 -3.78
C VAL A 89 4.76 15.28 -5.16
N ARG A 90 5.15 14.03 -5.40
CA ARG A 90 5.76 13.57 -6.67
C ARG A 90 5.01 12.39 -7.25
N VAL A 91 4.76 12.40 -8.56
CA VAL A 91 4.38 11.20 -9.31
C VAL A 91 5.65 10.43 -9.66
N GLY A 92 5.75 9.15 -9.31
CA GLY A 92 6.92 8.36 -9.64
C GLY A 92 6.80 6.88 -9.28
N ASP A 93 7.58 6.05 -9.97
CA ASP A 93 7.69 4.61 -9.69
C ASP A 93 8.83 4.38 -8.69
N LEU A 94 8.55 3.69 -7.59
CA LEU A 94 9.55 3.33 -6.58
C LEU A 94 10.68 2.46 -7.14
N LEU A 95 10.45 1.73 -8.23
CA LEU A 95 11.48 0.96 -8.92
C LEU A 95 12.47 1.84 -9.70
N GLU A 96 12.10 3.10 -9.97
CA GLU A 96 12.95 4.10 -10.64
C GLU A 96 13.37 5.22 -9.66
N LEU A 97 13.13 5.04 -8.35
CA LEU A 97 13.43 6.05 -7.34
C LEU A 97 14.89 6.51 -7.41
N ALA A 98 15.07 7.81 -7.54
CA ALA A 98 16.34 8.51 -7.44
C ALA A 98 16.10 9.87 -6.78
N LEU A 99 16.70 10.09 -5.62
CA LEU A 99 16.65 11.37 -4.91
C LEU A 99 17.99 12.09 -5.10
N GLU A 100 17.94 13.41 -5.21
CA GLU A 100 19.15 14.24 -5.29
C GLU A 100 19.91 14.23 -3.97
N GLU A 101 19.16 14.27 -2.87
CA GLU A 101 19.70 14.20 -1.51
C GLU A 101 19.08 13.00 -0.77
N PRO A 102 19.87 12.26 0.01
CA PRO A 102 19.34 11.13 0.78
C PRO A 102 18.47 11.61 1.94
N VAL A 103 17.47 10.80 2.30
CA VAL A 103 16.51 11.06 3.39
C VAL A 103 16.93 10.37 4.69
N ASP A 104 16.39 10.86 5.82
CA ASP A 104 16.63 10.30 7.15
C ASP A 104 15.83 9.00 7.37
N ALA A 105 14.64 8.93 6.78
CA ALA A 105 13.80 7.74 6.88
C ALA A 105 12.93 7.52 5.64
N VAL A 106 12.55 6.27 5.45
CA VAL A 106 11.49 5.86 4.51
C VAL A 106 10.34 5.29 5.32
N PHE A 107 9.16 5.80 5.05
CA PHE A 107 7.90 5.32 5.59
C PHE A 107 7.04 4.76 4.46
N SER A 108 6.31 3.66 4.68
CA SER A 108 5.40 3.12 3.67
C SER A 108 4.27 2.32 4.29
N THR A 109 3.06 2.52 3.79
CA THR A 109 1.91 1.70 4.18
C THR A 109 1.09 1.25 2.98
N ALA A 110 0.69 -0.02 2.99
CA ALA A 110 -0.21 -0.64 1.99
C ALA A 110 0.28 -0.55 0.53
N THR A 111 1.60 -0.46 0.31
CA THR A 111 2.19 -0.20 -1.02
C THR A 111 2.98 -1.38 -1.59
N PHE A 112 3.93 -1.95 -0.83
CA PHE A 112 4.93 -2.86 -1.40
C PHE A 112 4.35 -4.14 -2.01
N HIS A 113 3.22 -4.60 -1.54
CA HIS A 113 2.54 -5.76 -2.14
C HIS A 113 2.00 -5.53 -3.57
N TRP A 114 1.98 -4.28 -4.05
CA TRP A 114 1.68 -3.94 -5.44
C TRP A 114 2.90 -4.02 -6.37
N ILE A 115 4.09 -4.21 -5.81
CA ILE A 115 5.36 -4.20 -6.54
C ILE A 115 5.87 -5.63 -6.66
N ALA A 116 6.09 -6.10 -7.89
CA ALA A 116 6.52 -7.47 -8.14
C ALA A 116 8.02 -7.67 -7.81
N ASP A 117 8.88 -6.68 -8.11
CA ASP A 117 10.33 -6.74 -7.96
C ASP A 117 10.79 -6.13 -6.62
N HIS A 118 10.61 -6.89 -5.52
CA HIS A 118 11.07 -6.48 -4.20
C HIS A 118 12.59 -6.31 -4.09
N PRO A 119 13.46 -7.14 -4.70
CA PRO A 119 14.90 -6.90 -4.69
C PRO A 119 15.27 -5.52 -5.22
N ARG A 120 14.72 -5.11 -6.37
CA ARG A 120 14.96 -3.79 -6.94
C ARG A 120 14.36 -2.68 -6.09
N LEU A 121 13.14 -2.87 -5.57
CA LEU A 121 12.50 -1.94 -4.65
C LEU A 121 13.40 -1.64 -3.46
N PHE A 122 13.86 -2.68 -2.73
CA PHE A 122 14.66 -2.49 -1.53
C PHE A 122 16.04 -1.90 -1.82
N ALA A 123 16.65 -2.24 -2.96
CA ALA A 123 17.90 -1.59 -3.40
C ALA A 123 17.69 -0.08 -3.66
N ARG A 124 16.56 0.33 -4.25
CA ARG A 124 16.23 1.74 -4.46
C ARG A 124 15.95 2.47 -3.15
N LEU A 125 15.21 1.85 -2.22
CA LEU A 125 14.93 2.43 -0.92
C LEU A 125 16.19 2.56 -0.06
N HIS A 126 17.07 1.56 -0.07
CA HIS A 126 18.36 1.65 0.61
C HIS A 126 19.22 2.79 0.04
N GLY A 127 19.31 2.89 -1.29
CA GLY A 127 20.06 3.97 -1.97
C GLY A 127 19.50 5.39 -1.75
N ALA A 128 18.25 5.51 -1.31
CA ALA A 128 17.62 6.78 -0.95
C ALA A 128 17.86 7.19 0.51
N LEU A 129 18.32 6.27 1.36
CA LEU A 129 18.56 6.52 2.78
C LEU A 129 19.97 7.02 3.06
N ARG A 130 20.12 7.88 4.07
CA ARG A 130 21.42 8.17 4.69
C ARG A 130 21.95 6.95 5.43
N PRO A 131 23.26 6.81 5.62
CA PRO A 131 23.80 5.78 6.50
C PRO A 131 23.17 5.86 7.90
N GLY A 132 22.65 4.74 8.39
CA GLY A 132 21.88 4.66 9.64
C GLY A 132 20.43 5.16 9.54
N GLY A 133 19.97 5.51 8.35
CA GLY A 133 18.56 5.87 8.08
C GLY A 133 17.62 4.67 8.26
N ARG A 134 16.35 4.94 8.55
CA ARG A 134 15.35 3.92 8.92
C ARG A 134 14.34 3.68 7.81
N LEU A 135 14.03 2.40 7.56
CA LEU A 135 12.85 1.99 6.80
C LEU A 135 11.82 1.40 7.76
N VAL A 136 10.65 2.01 7.83
CA VAL A 136 9.49 1.46 8.57
C VAL A 136 8.33 1.31 7.61
N ALA A 137 7.87 0.07 7.43
CA ALA A 137 6.81 -0.20 6.48
C ALA A 137 5.82 -1.28 6.95
N GLN A 138 4.63 -1.28 6.34
CA GLN A 138 3.65 -2.35 6.45
C GLN A 138 2.90 -2.51 5.13
N CYS A 139 2.73 -3.75 4.70
CA CYS A 139 1.93 -4.08 3.51
C CYS A 139 1.16 -5.40 3.71
N GLY A 140 0.41 -5.85 2.70
CA GLY A 140 -0.12 -7.21 2.69
C GLY A 140 1.03 -8.20 2.64
N GLY A 141 1.04 -9.19 3.53
CA GLY A 141 2.05 -10.24 3.61
C GLY A 141 1.52 -11.61 3.22
N GLU A 142 2.32 -12.64 3.41
CA GLU A 142 1.93 -14.03 3.18
C GLU A 142 0.64 -14.37 3.95
N GLY A 143 -0.30 -15.05 3.30
CA GLY A 143 -1.61 -15.35 3.86
C GLY A 143 -2.63 -14.20 3.82
N ASN A 144 -2.25 -13.00 3.32
CA ASN A 144 -3.16 -11.86 3.26
C ASN A 144 -4.36 -12.13 2.38
N ILE A 145 -5.56 -12.00 2.94
CA ILE A 145 -6.87 -12.22 2.30
C ILE A 145 -7.04 -13.62 1.65
N ASP A 146 -6.38 -14.63 2.17
CA ASP A 146 -6.39 -15.97 1.53
C ASP A 146 -7.78 -16.61 1.55
N PHE A 147 -8.54 -16.46 2.64
CA PHE A 147 -9.92 -16.94 2.71
C PHE A 147 -10.79 -16.22 1.67
N LEU A 148 -10.75 -14.89 1.65
CA LEU A 148 -11.50 -14.08 0.70
C LEU A 148 -11.13 -14.41 -0.75
N ARG A 149 -9.82 -14.55 -1.04
CA ARG A 149 -9.33 -14.94 -2.38
C ARG A 149 -9.83 -16.30 -2.80
N GLY A 150 -9.90 -17.27 -1.87
CA GLY A 150 -10.46 -18.58 -2.11
C GLY A 150 -11.93 -18.49 -2.55
N ARG A 151 -12.75 -17.72 -1.84
CA ARG A 151 -14.17 -17.50 -2.21
C ARG A 151 -14.31 -16.77 -3.55
N ALA A 152 -13.51 -15.73 -3.77
CA ALA A 152 -13.49 -15.05 -5.06
C ALA A 152 -13.09 -15.98 -6.22
N ALA A 153 -12.12 -16.86 -6.01
CA ALA A 153 -11.69 -17.84 -7.03
C ALA A 153 -12.82 -18.84 -7.36
N GLU A 154 -13.59 -19.31 -6.38
CA GLU A 154 -14.77 -20.16 -6.60
C GLU A 154 -15.83 -19.45 -7.47
N VAL A 155 -16.06 -18.15 -7.22
CA VAL A 155 -16.96 -17.33 -8.04
C VAL A 155 -16.42 -17.17 -9.45
N LEU A 156 -15.12 -16.86 -9.61
CA LEU A 156 -14.46 -16.68 -10.91
C LEU A 156 -14.49 -17.94 -11.78
N ALA A 157 -14.54 -19.12 -11.17
CA ALA A 157 -14.66 -20.39 -11.90
C ALA A 157 -16.05 -20.60 -12.52
N ARG A 158 -17.06 -19.80 -12.18
CA ARG A 158 -18.42 -19.91 -12.76
C ARG A 158 -18.39 -19.55 -14.25
N PRO A 159 -19.19 -20.24 -15.10
CA PRO A 159 -19.16 -20.08 -16.57
C PRO A 159 -19.22 -18.62 -17.04
N ARG A 160 -19.98 -17.76 -16.34
CA ARG A 160 -20.14 -16.35 -16.73
C ARG A 160 -18.89 -15.48 -16.54
N TYR A 161 -17.93 -15.90 -15.68
CA TYR A 161 -16.70 -15.16 -15.40
C TYR A 161 -15.45 -15.83 -15.93
N ALA A 162 -15.44 -17.16 -16.03
CA ALA A 162 -14.25 -17.96 -16.28
C ALA A 162 -13.48 -17.54 -17.56
N ALA A 163 -14.20 -17.17 -18.61
CA ALA A 163 -13.58 -16.75 -19.87
C ALA A 163 -12.76 -15.45 -19.72
N ALA A 164 -13.22 -14.50 -18.90
CA ALA A 164 -12.53 -13.23 -18.68
C ALA A 164 -11.20 -13.42 -17.92
N PHE A 165 -11.10 -14.43 -17.06
CA PHE A 165 -9.92 -14.66 -16.21
C PHE A 165 -8.97 -15.74 -16.73
N SER A 166 -9.17 -16.22 -17.97
CA SER A 166 -8.25 -17.19 -18.58
C SER A 166 -6.84 -16.60 -18.71
N GLY A 167 -5.86 -17.17 -17.99
CA GLY A 167 -4.47 -16.71 -17.99
C GLY A 167 -4.21 -15.41 -17.20
N TRP A 168 -5.21 -14.87 -16.49
CA TRP A 168 -5.04 -13.72 -15.63
C TRP A 168 -4.58 -14.14 -14.23
N SER A 169 -3.75 -13.30 -13.61
CA SER A 169 -3.32 -13.44 -12.22
C SER A 169 -3.43 -12.09 -11.51
N PRO A 170 -3.83 -12.07 -10.22
CA PRO A 170 -3.86 -10.84 -9.46
C PRO A 170 -2.45 -10.25 -9.32
N PRO A 171 -2.31 -8.93 -9.30
CA PRO A 171 -1.02 -8.24 -9.34
C PRO A 171 -0.27 -8.20 -7.99
N TRP A 172 -0.74 -8.93 -6.99
CA TRP A 172 -0.18 -8.85 -5.64
C TRP A 172 1.03 -9.76 -5.44
N ASN A 173 2.02 -9.22 -4.71
CA ASN A 173 3.17 -9.95 -4.20
C ASN A 173 3.11 -9.96 -2.66
N TYR A 174 2.41 -10.93 -2.10
CA TYR A 174 2.31 -11.13 -0.65
C TYR A 174 3.50 -11.94 -0.15
N ALA A 175 4.61 -11.26 0.12
CA ALA A 175 5.84 -11.90 0.59
C ALA A 175 5.77 -12.27 2.07
N GLY A 176 6.47 -13.34 2.44
CA GLY A 176 6.69 -13.73 3.83
C GLY A 176 7.82 -12.93 4.51
N PRO A 177 7.94 -13.01 5.85
CA PRO A 177 8.94 -12.28 6.61
C PRO A 177 10.37 -12.74 6.31
N GLU A 178 10.63 -14.04 6.17
CA GLU A 178 11.97 -14.60 5.97
C GLU A 178 12.57 -14.12 4.65
N ILE A 179 11.85 -14.28 3.55
CA ILE A 179 12.32 -13.85 2.23
C ILE A 179 12.44 -12.32 2.14
N THR A 180 11.61 -11.57 2.88
CA THR A 180 11.69 -10.12 2.94
C THR A 180 12.95 -9.67 3.69
N HIS A 181 13.24 -10.29 4.83
CA HIS A 181 14.46 -10.09 5.59
C HIS A 181 15.72 -10.34 4.73
N GLU A 182 15.79 -11.49 4.04
CA GLU A 182 16.89 -11.82 3.15
C GLU A 182 17.10 -10.78 2.04
N ARG A 183 16.00 -10.32 1.42
CA ARG A 183 16.02 -9.29 0.35
C ARG A 183 16.51 -7.93 0.86
N LEU A 184 16.13 -7.54 2.08
CA LEU A 184 16.59 -6.30 2.71
C LEU A 184 18.10 -6.35 2.99
N LEU A 185 18.60 -7.43 3.59
CA LEU A 185 20.04 -7.59 3.82
C LEU A 185 20.82 -7.61 2.48
N ALA A 186 20.32 -8.32 1.47
CA ALA A 186 20.92 -8.34 0.14
C ALA A 186 20.93 -6.96 -0.55
N ALA A 187 19.98 -6.09 -0.22
CA ALA A 187 19.90 -4.71 -0.72
C ALA A 187 20.87 -3.76 -0.01
N GLY A 188 21.53 -4.19 1.09
CA GLY A 188 22.53 -3.41 1.82
C GLY A 188 22.11 -2.92 3.20
N PHE A 189 20.86 -3.19 3.64
CA PHE A 189 20.44 -2.83 5.00
C PHE A 189 21.30 -3.57 6.03
N SER A 190 21.76 -2.84 7.04
CA SER A 190 22.64 -3.37 8.11
C SER A 190 21.86 -4.25 9.11
N SER A 191 20.56 -3.99 9.26
CA SER A 191 19.64 -4.81 10.05
C SER A 191 18.24 -4.74 9.47
N ALA A 192 17.48 -5.83 9.65
CA ALA A 192 16.07 -5.89 9.26
C ALA A 192 15.30 -6.81 10.22
N GLU A 193 14.14 -6.38 10.66
CA GLU A 193 13.17 -7.18 11.37
C GLU A 193 11.87 -7.22 10.57
N CYS A 194 11.38 -8.44 10.32
CA CYS A 194 10.17 -8.66 9.53
C CYS A 194 9.25 -9.64 10.25
N TRP A 195 7.97 -9.34 10.34
CA TRP A 195 6.99 -10.23 10.98
C TRP A 195 5.59 -10.06 10.41
N LEU A 196 4.76 -11.08 10.58
CA LEU A 196 3.35 -11.04 10.19
C LEU A 196 2.47 -10.71 11.40
N THR A 197 1.41 -9.93 11.15
CA THR A 197 0.37 -9.63 12.13
C THR A 197 -1.01 -9.83 11.49
N PRO A 198 -1.86 -10.73 12.01
CA PRO A 198 -3.26 -10.79 11.63
C PRO A 198 -3.95 -9.46 11.97
N ALA A 199 -4.71 -8.91 11.03
CA ALA A 199 -5.43 -7.65 11.19
C ALA A 199 -6.81 -7.71 10.50
N PRO A 200 -7.68 -8.67 10.87
CA PRO A 200 -8.98 -8.84 10.24
C PRO A 200 -9.82 -7.56 10.39
N GLN A 201 -10.56 -7.22 9.33
CA GLN A 201 -11.40 -6.03 9.26
C GLN A 201 -12.84 -6.40 8.93
N GLN A 202 -13.78 -5.72 9.58
CA GLN A 202 -15.20 -5.76 9.22
C GLN A 202 -15.58 -4.40 8.65
N PRO A 203 -15.61 -4.24 7.31
CA PRO A 203 -15.93 -2.95 6.71
C PRO A 203 -17.40 -2.60 6.92
N GLU A 204 -17.68 -1.34 7.22
CA GLU A 204 -19.04 -0.81 7.39
C GLU A 204 -19.86 -0.91 6.09
N HIS A 205 -19.18 -0.74 4.94
CA HIS A 205 -19.76 -0.83 3.60
C HIS A 205 -19.08 -1.94 2.79
N PRO A 206 -19.37 -3.25 3.05
CA PRO A 206 -18.62 -4.38 2.49
C PRO A 206 -18.56 -4.37 0.96
N ARG A 207 -19.68 -4.08 0.28
CA ARG A 207 -19.77 -4.06 -1.18
C ARG A 207 -18.80 -3.04 -1.80
N GLU A 208 -18.82 -1.80 -1.31
CA GLU A 208 -17.96 -0.73 -1.79
C GLU A 208 -16.48 -1.00 -1.43
N PHE A 209 -16.24 -1.48 -0.22
CA PHE A 209 -14.91 -1.82 0.24
C PHE A 209 -14.27 -2.94 -0.60
N LEU A 210 -15.01 -4.03 -0.86
CA LEU A 210 -14.50 -5.11 -1.70
C LEU A 210 -14.26 -4.66 -3.13
N SER A 211 -15.19 -3.93 -3.74
CA SER A 211 -15.05 -3.50 -5.14
C SER A 211 -13.91 -2.51 -5.36
N THR A 212 -13.61 -1.65 -4.39
CA THR A 212 -12.61 -0.58 -4.53
C THR A 212 -11.26 -0.97 -3.98
N ILE A 213 -11.20 -1.50 -2.73
CA ILE A 213 -9.96 -1.73 -2.00
C ILE A 213 -9.42 -3.15 -2.27
N VAL A 214 -10.26 -4.17 -2.09
CA VAL A 214 -9.78 -5.56 -2.00
C VAL A 214 -9.75 -6.23 -3.37
N LEU A 215 -10.87 -6.22 -4.09
CA LEU A 215 -11.03 -6.91 -5.39
C LEU A 215 -11.00 -5.96 -6.59
N GLY A 216 -10.55 -4.71 -6.39
CA GLY A 216 -10.46 -3.74 -7.46
C GLY A 216 -9.77 -4.25 -8.74
N PRO A 217 -8.63 -4.96 -8.68
CA PRO A 217 -8.01 -5.54 -9.87
C PRO A 217 -8.89 -6.53 -10.63
N HIS A 218 -9.74 -7.29 -9.92
CA HIS A 218 -10.70 -8.21 -10.53
C HIS A 218 -11.83 -7.42 -11.21
N VAL A 219 -12.35 -6.41 -10.52
CA VAL A 219 -13.42 -5.53 -11.05
C VAL A 219 -12.94 -4.78 -12.29
N ASP A 220 -11.72 -4.24 -12.26
CA ASP A 220 -11.13 -3.52 -13.40
C ASP A 220 -10.92 -4.43 -14.62
N HIS A 221 -10.68 -5.72 -14.38
CA HIS A 221 -10.47 -6.72 -15.43
C HIS A 221 -11.78 -7.21 -16.07
N LEU A 222 -12.92 -7.10 -15.37
CA LEU A 222 -14.22 -7.55 -15.85
C LEU A 222 -14.89 -6.53 -16.80
N PRO A 223 -15.68 -7.02 -17.80
CA PRO A 223 -16.66 -6.22 -18.50
C PRO A 223 -17.59 -5.50 -17.52
N GLU A 224 -18.04 -4.30 -17.86
CA GLU A 224 -18.79 -3.41 -16.97
C GLU A 224 -20.07 -4.06 -16.40
N ASP A 225 -20.80 -4.78 -17.25
CA ASP A 225 -22.05 -5.49 -16.90
C ASP A 225 -21.83 -6.66 -15.92
N LEU A 226 -20.60 -7.18 -15.79
CA LEU A 226 -20.26 -8.28 -14.88
C LEU A 226 -19.67 -7.80 -13.54
N ARG A 227 -19.24 -6.54 -13.42
CA ARG A 227 -18.57 -6.00 -12.22
C ARG A 227 -19.44 -6.07 -10.97
N GLY A 228 -20.67 -5.52 -11.06
CA GLY A 228 -21.64 -5.56 -9.97
C GLY A 228 -22.02 -6.97 -9.56
N PRO A 229 -22.51 -7.80 -10.51
CA PRO A 229 -22.83 -9.20 -10.24
C PRO A 229 -21.70 -10.01 -9.61
N PHE A 230 -20.44 -9.77 -10.00
CA PHE A 230 -19.28 -10.45 -9.42
C PHE A 230 -19.14 -10.15 -7.91
N ILE A 231 -19.22 -8.89 -7.53
CA ILE A 231 -19.11 -8.50 -6.11
C ILE A 231 -20.27 -9.07 -5.31
N ASP A 232 -21.50 -9.06 -5.85
CA ASP A 232 -22.68 -9.62 -5.17
C ASP A 232 -22.55 -11.14 -4.96
N ASP A 233 -22.01 -11.86 -5.95
CA ASP A 233 -21.73 -13.28 -5.81
C ASP A 233 -20.65 -13.56 -4.77
N VAL A 234 -19.55 -12.77 -4.74
CA VAL A 234 -18.49 -12.95 -3.73
C VAL A 234 -19.03 -12.65 -2.33
N LEU A 235 -19.84 -11.62 -2.15
CA LEU A 235 -20.48 -11.33 -0.87
C LEU A 235 -21.37 -12.49 -0.40
N THR A 236 -22.11 -13.11 -1.33
CA THR A 236 -22.93 -14.29 -1.02
C THR A 236 -22.10 -15.48 -0.53
N GLU A 237 -20.92 -15.72 -1.15
CA GLU A 237 -20.01 -16.80 -0.74
C GLU A 237 -19.29 -16.52 0.59
N LEU A 238 -19.04 -15.23 0.89
CA LEU A 238 -18.42 -14.84 2.16
C LEU A 238 -19.39 -14.98 3.34
N GLY A 239 -20.70 -14.78 3.12
CA GLY A 239 -21.71 -14.75 4.16
C GLY A 239 -21.60 -13.50 5.06
N GLU A 240 -22.39 -13.49 6.15
CA GLU A 240 -22.38 -12.39 7.12
C GLU A 240 -21.95 -12.87 8.50
N PRO A 241 -21.16 -12.06 9.25
CA PRO A 241 -20.60 -10.79 8.83
C PRO A 241 -19.44 -10.95 7.82
N VAL A 242 -19.31 -10.00 6.89
CA VAL A 242 -18.17 -9.98 5.96
C VAL A 242 -16.91 -9.59 6.72
N VAL A 243 -15.96 -10.50 6.77
CA VAL A 243 -14.63 -10.27 7.37
C VAL A 243 -13.57 -10.34 6.27
N VAL A 244 -12.76 -9.29 6.18
CA VAL A 244 -11.56 -9.29 5.32
C VAL A 244 -10.40 -9.77 6.17
N ASP A 245 -9.87 -10.92 5.85
CA ASP A 245 -8.83 -11.65 6.58
C ASP A 245 -7.42 -11.09 6.29
N TYR A 246 -7.19 -9.83 6.63
CA TYR A 246 -5.89 -9.21 6.43
C TYR A 246 -4.80 -9.86 7.27
N VAL A 247 -3.65 -10.13 6.61
CA VAL A 247 -2.37 -10.43 7.25
C VAL A 247 -1.36 -9.38 6.79
N ARG A 248 -0.78 -8.67 7.76
CA ARG A 248 0.13 -7.55 7.49
C ARG A 248 1.57 -7.96 7.71
N LEU A 249 2.40 -7.81 6.66
CA LEU A 249 3.84 -7.88 6.77
C LEU A 249 4.35 -6.54 7.27
N ASN A 250 5.01 -6.56 8.42
CA ASN A 250 5.70 -5.44 9.03
C ASN A 250 7.19 -5.52 8.71
N ILE A 251 7.80 -4.36 8.50
CA ILE A 251 9.21 -4.21 8.14
C ILE A 251 9.79 -3.04 8.94
N ASP A 252 10.84 -3.31 9.71
CA ASP A 252 11.68 -2.32 10.37
C ASP A 252 13.14 -2.63 9.99
N ALA A 253 13.82 -1.69 9.30
CA ALA A 253 15.20 -1.90 8.84
C ALA A 253 16.04 -0.64 8.98
N THR A 254 17.37 -0.82 9.04
CA THR A 254 18.37 0.25 9.14
C THR A 254 19.36 0.15 7.98
N ALA A 255 19.63 1.27 7.30
CA ALA A 255 20.59 1.36 6.20
C ALA A 255 22.04 1.43 6.68
#